data_254e673c019761b79dcdc7dd85384a1b
#
_entry.id   254e673c019761b79dcdc7dd85384a1b
#
_cell.length_a   1.000
_cell.length_b   1.000
_cell.length_c   1.000
_cell.angle_alpha   90.00
_cell.angle_beta   90.00
_cell.angle_gamma   90.00
#
_symmetry.space_group_name_H-M   'P 1'
#
loop_
_entity.id
_entity.type
_entity.pdbx_description
1 polymer ?
#
loop_
_entity_poly.entity_id
_entity_poly.type
_entity_poly.pdbx_seq_one_letter_code
_entity_poly.pdbx_strand_id
1 'polypeptide(L)'
;MPECNGYITTVGEAAQFAPGKNPNEPTFAFFNVDIVDGVMRAYIIGGWDDGYPGWIDRFLYVGEPQHVPSIGTFTLLDVTTAQDVYGHGSATFCFEPDPNFEVSDTI
;
A
#
# COMPACT_ATOMS: atom_id res chain seq x y z
N MET A 1 -4.21 -17.32 2.23
CA MET A 1 -3.53 -16.06 1.87
C MET A 1 -3.80 -15.74 0.40
N PRO A 2 -4.12 -14.48 0.03
CA PRO A 2 -4.36 -14.15 -1.36
C PRO A 2 -3.11 -14.42 -2.21
N GLU A 3 -3.34 -14.87 -3.41
CA GLU A 3 -2.26 -15.08 -4.37
C GLU A 3 -1.82 -13.74 -4.94
N CYS A 4 -0.51 -13.55 -5.08
CA CYS A 4 0.03 -12.30 -5.62
C CYS A 4 0.68 -12.55 -6.97
N ASN A 5 0.15 -11.94 -8.00
CA ASN A 5 0.69 -12.02 -9.36
C ASN A 5 1.58 -10.80 -9.69
N GLY A 6 2.12 -10.17 -8.69
CA GLY A 6 2.97 -8.99 -8.84
C GLY A 6 4.09 -8.98 -7.82
N TYR A 7 4.22 -7.87 -7.12
CA TYR A 7 5.33 -7.64 -6.19
C TYR A 7 4.81 -7.64 -4.75
N ILE A 8 5.50 -8.39 -3.89
CA ILE A 8 5.22 -8.37 -2.45
C ILE A 8 6.23 -7.44 -1.80
N THR A 9 5.75 -6.43 -1.09
CA THR A 9 6.63 -5.44 -0.46
C THR A 9 6.10 -5.07 0.93
N THR A 10 7.02 -4.66 1.80
CA THR A 10 6.70 -4.25 3.17
C THR A 10 7.11 -2.79 3.34
N VAL A 11 6.19 -1.99 3.85
CA VAL A 11 6.40 -0.55 4.06
C VAL A 11 6.13 -0.23 5.51
N GLY A 12 7.06 0.48 6.16
CA GLY A 12 6.88 0.96 7.53
C GLY A 12 5.86 2.09 7.61
N GLU A 13 5.27 2.27 8.78
CA GLU A 13 4.34 3.37 9.02
C GLU A 13 5.01 4.71 8.71
N ALA A 14 4.27 5.61 8.05
CA ALA A 14 4.71 6.93 7.65
C ALA A 14 5.81 6.96 6.58
N ALA A 15 6.34 5.82 6.17
CA ALA A 15 7.29 5.75 5.07
C ALA A 15 6.55 5.92 3.74
N GLN A 16 7.17 6.61 2.80
CA GLN A 16 6.59 6.77 1.47
C GLN A 16 6.98 5.59 0.58
N PHE A 17 6.02 5.14 -0.21
CA PHE A 17 6.22 4.08 -1.19
C PHE A 17 5.92 4.64 -2.58
N ALA A 18 6.91 4.57 -3.47
CA ALA A 18 6.78 5.01 -4.85
C ALA A 18 6.91 3.79 -5.77
N PRO A 19 5.78 3.23 -6.23
CA PRO A 19 5.84 2.02 -7.05
C PRO A 19 6.35 2.26 -8.46
N GLY A 20 6.24 3.49 -8.96
CA GLY A 20 6.58 3.83 -10.34
C GLY A 20 8.02 4.21 -10.53
N LYS A 21 8.53 3.95 -11.72
CA LYS A 21 9.87 4.32 -12.13
C LYS A 21 9.98 5.81 -12.43
N ASN A 22 8.89 6.43 -12.84
CA ASN A 22 8.83 7.83 -13.21
C ASN A 22 8.63 8.69 -11.95
N PRO A 23 9.50 9.71 -11.70
CA PRO A 23 9.38 10.53 -10.50
C PRO A 23 8.13 11.41 -10.44
N ASN A 24 7.42 11.56 -11.55
CA ASN A 24 6.17 12.33 -11.57
C ASN A 24 4.94 11.49 -11.24
N GLU A 25 5.12 10.20 -11.00
CA GLU A 25 4.02 9.32 -10.62
C GLU A 25 3.77 9.39 -9.11
N PRO A 26 2.56 9.03 -8.68
CA PRO A 26 2.18 9.23 -7.27
C PRO A 26 2.93 8.33 -6.30
N THR A 27 3.01 8.80 -5.06
CA THR A 27 3.52 8.02 -3.94
C THR A 27 2.38 7.69 -2.99
N PHE A 28 2.61 6.71 -2.14
CA PHE A 28 1.65 6.23 -1.16
C PHE A 28 2.32 6.12 0.20
N ALA A 29 1.52 6.24 1.26
CA ALA A 29 2.01 6.04 2.62
C ALA A 29 0.98 5.22 3.40
N PHE A 30 1.47 4.44 4.37
CA PHE A 30 0.62 3.66 5.25
C PHE A 30 0.72 4.20 6.67
N PHE A 31 -0.43 4.29 7.32
CA PHE A 31 -0.55 4.79 8.70
C PHE A 31 -1.49 3.89 9.49
N ASN A 32 -1.48 4.05 10.81
CA ASN A 32 -2.45 3.38 11.68
C ASN A 32 -2.56 1.89 11.42
N VAL A 33 -1.39 1.25 11.31
CA VAL A 33 -1.31 -0.20 11.12
C VAL A 33 -1.69 -0.85 12.45
N ASP A 34 -2.79 -1.61 12.46
CA ASP A 34 -3.25 -2.26 13.69
C ASP A 34 -4.06 -3.52 13.41
N ILE A 35 -4.43 -4.19 14.51
CA ILE A 35 -5.30 -5.35 14.48
C ILE A 35 -6.48 -5.03 15.40
N VAL A 36 -7.68 -4.97 14.83
CA VAL A 36 -8.89 -4.62 15.57
C VAL A 36 -9.86 -5.81 15.50
N ASP A 37 -10.21 -6.35 16.65
CA ASP A 37 -11.10 -7.52 16.75
C ASP A 37 -10.61 -8.70 15.89
N GLY A 38 -9.28 -8.90 15.86
CA GLY A 38 -8.67 -9.97 15.09
C GLY A 38 -8.52 -9.68 13.61
N VAL A 39 -8.90 -8.49 13.16
CA VAL A 39 -8.82 -8.10 11.75
C VAL A 39 -7.66 -7.15 11.54
N MET A 40 -6.73 -7.54 10.66
CA MET A 40 -5.57 -6.71 10.31
C MET A 40 -5.98 -5.64 9.31
N ARG A 41 -5.54 -4.41 9.56
CA ARG A 41 -5.81 -3.28 8.68
C ARG A 41 -4.67 -2.28 8.67
N ALA A 42 -4.61 -1.49 7.61
CA ALA A 42 -3.67 -0.37 7.49
C ALA A 42 -4.36 0.76 6.72
N TYR A 43 -4.14 1.99 7.16
CA TYR A 43 -4.68 3.16 6.47
C TYR A 43 -3.73 3.53 5.34
N ILE A 44 -4.24 3.60 4.12
CA ILE A 44 -3.43 4.00 2.96
C ILE A 44 -3.89 5.37 2.47
N ILE A 45 -2.92 6.24 2.18
CA ILE A 45 -3.18 7.55 1.60
C ILE A 45 -2.19 7.79 0.47
N GLY A 46 -2.68 8.34 -0.63
CA GLY A 46 -1.84 8.65 -1.78
C GLY A 46 -2.59 8.48 -3.09
N GLY A 47 -1.85 8.54 -4.19
CA GLY A 47 -2.42 8.40 -5.51
C GLY A 47 -2.23 9.65 -6.33
N TRP A 48 -3.11 9.88 -7.34
CA TRP A 48 -2.99 11.01 -8.24
C TRP A 48 -3.21 12.32 -7.47
N ASP A 49 -4.26 13.02 -7.66
CA ASP A 49 -4.49 14.27 -6.92
C ASP A 49 -5.62 14.09 -5.93
N ASP A 50 -5.50 14.74 -4.78
CA ASP A 50 -6.55 14.72 -3.77
C ASP A 50 -7.88 15.21 -4.38
N GLY A 51 -8.93 14.41 -4.18
CA GLY A 51 -10.25 14.72 -4.71
C GLY A 51 -10.51 14.24 -6.13
N TYR A 52 -9.54 13.63 -6.79
CA TYR A 52 -9.70 13.10 -8.13
C TYR A 52 -9.74 11.56 -8.12
N PRO A 53 -10.30 10.94 -9.16
CA PRO A 53 -10.22 9.48 -9.31
C PRO A 53 -8.77 9.02 -9.24
N GLY A 54 -8.50 8.00 -8.45
CA GLY A 54 -7.15 7.50 -8.22
C GLY A 54 -6.50 8.00 -6.95
N TRP A 55 -7.15 8.89 -6.21
CA TRP A 55 -6.71 9.23 -4.86
C TRP A 55 -7.30 8.22 -3.88
N ILE A 56 -6.45 7.71 -2.98
CA ILE A 56 -6.87 6.78 -1.93
C ILE A 56 -6.69 7.45 -0.58
N ASP A 57 -7.67 7.27 0.29
CA ASP A 57 -7.65 7.82 1.65
C ASP A 57 -8.62 6.97 2.47
N ARG A 58 -8.19 5.74 2.84
CA ARG A 58 -9.08 4.78 3.50
C ARG A 58 -8.28 3.67 4.18
N PHE A 59 -8.95 2.92 5.06
CA PHE A 59 -8.39 1.68 5.57
C PHE A 59 -8.48 0.57 4.52
N LEU A 60 -7.40 -0.21 4.42
CA LEU A 60 -7.41 -1.48 3.70
C LEU A 60 -7.41 -2.61 4.72
N TYR A 61 -8.25 -3.59 4.49
CA TYR A 61 -8.31 -4.81 5.29
C TYR A 61 -7.64 -5.94 4.51
N VAL A 62 -7.06 -6.90 5.24
CA VAL A 62 -6.33 -8.01 4.60
C VAL A 62 -7.22 -8.72 3.58
N GLY A 63 -6.68 -8.93 2.39
CA GLY A 63 -7.38 -9.59 1.29
C GLY A 63 -8.24 -8.69 0.43
N GLU A 64 -8.41 -7.42 0.82
CA GLU A 64 -9.26 -6.47 0.09
C GLU A 64 -8.44 -5.73 -0.96
N PRO A 65 -8.75 -5.88 -2.27
CA PRO A 65 -8.00 -5.19 -3.30
C PRO A 65 -8.45 -3.73 -3.44
N GLN A 66 -7.49 -2.86 -3.75
CA GLN A 66 -7.76 -1.45 -4.03
C GLN A 66 -7.05 -1.08 -5.33
N HIS A 67 -7.82 -0.80 -6.36
CA HIS A 67 -7.27 -0.39 -7.66
C HIS A 67 -7.05 1.11 -7.73
N VAL A 68 -5.90 1.51 -8.26
CA VAL A 68 -5.57 2.90 -8.57
C VAL A 68 -5.40 3.00 -10.08
N PRO A 69 -6.24 3.77 -10.77
CA PRO A 69 -6.21 3.85 -12.24
C PRO A 69 -4.82 4.18 -12.78
N SER A 70 -4.40 3.43 -13.80
CA SER A 70 -3.11 3.56 -14.50
C SER A 70 -1.88 3.24 -13.66
N ILE A 71 -2.06 2.80 -12.44
CA ILE A 71 -0.98 2.42 -11.52
C ILE A 71 -1.01 0.91 -11.28
N GLY A 72 -2.06 0.42 -10.66
CA GLY A 72 -2.18 -0.99 -10.32
C GLY A 72 -3.12 -1.23 -9.15
N THR A 73 -3.05 -2.44 -8.62
CA THR A 73 -3.92 -2.87 -7.52
C THR A 73 -3.09 -3.22 -6.30
N PHE A 74 -3.48 -2.66 -5.17
CA PHE A 74 -2.87 -2.96 -3.87
C PHE A 74 -3.78 -3.91 -3.10
N THR A 75 -3.21 -4.98 -2.56
CA THR A 75 -3.93 -5.90 -1.68
C THR A 75 -3.11 -6.07 -0.41
N LEU A 76 -3.68 -5.71 0.73
CA LEU A 76 -3.01 -5.89 2.01
C LEU A 76 -2.92 -7.37 2.33
N LEU A 77 -1.72 -7.85 2.63
CA LEU A 77 -1.49 -9.27 2.94
C LEU A 77 -1.30 -9.51 4.43
N ASP A 78 -0.60 -8.59 5.12
CA ASP A 78 -0.24 -8.77 6.52
C ASP A 78 0.12 -7.43 7.14
N VAL A 79 0.04 -7.35 8.45
CA VAL A 79 0.52 -6.19 9.19
C VAL A 79 1.34 -6.65 10.38
N THR A 80 2.37 -5.87 10.70
CA THR A 80 3.14 -6.03 11.93
C THR A 80 2.89 -4.79 12.77
N THR A 81 2.29 -4.99 13.93
CA THR A 81 2.01 -3.86 14.82
C THR A 81 3.30 -3.36 15.47
N ALA A 82 3.24 -2.17 16.06
CA ALA A 82 4.40 -1.54 16.67
C ALA A 82 5.09 -2.47 17.67
N GLN A 83 6.38 -2.70 17.46
CA GLN A 83 7.20 -3.56 18.29
C GLN A 83 8.26 -2.78 19.05
N ASP A 84 8.44 -1.51 18.74
CA ASP A 84 9.46 -0.68 19.37
C ASP A 84 8.84 0.43 20.23
N VAL A 85 9.70 1.15 20.93
CA VAL A 85 9.25 2.22 21.83
C VAL A 85 8.72 3.44 21.07
N TYR A 86 8.97 3.51 19.78
CA TYR A 86 8.51 4.62 18.94
C TYR A 86 7.14 4.36 18.31
N GLY A 87 6.61 3.16 18.47
CA GLY A 87 5.26 2.84 18.01
C GLY A 87 5.12 2.67 16.51
N HIS A 88 6.19 2.24 15.82
CA HIS A 88 6.13 2.03 14.37
C HIS A 88 5.83 0.58 14.02
N GLY A 89 4.79 0.40 13.23
CA GLY A 89 4.47 -0.88 12.62
C GLY A 89 4.80 -0.91 11.15
N SER A 90 4.37 -1.95 10.45
CA SER A 90 4.57 -2.07 9.01
C SER A 90 3.40 -2.79 8.35
N ALA A 91 3.26 -2.59 7.06
CA ALA A 91 2.25 -3.26 6.24
C ALA A 91 2.94 -4.00 5.11
N THR A 92 2.53 -5.23 4.88
CA THR A 92 2.98 -6.04 3.74
C THR A 92 1.82 -6.16 2.76
N PHE A 93 2.06 -5.80 1.52
CA PHE A 93 1.01 -5.81 0.52
C PHE A 93 1.51 -6.37 -0.80
N CYS A 94 0.55 -6.81 -1.63
CA CYS A 94 0.78 -7.23 -3.00
C CYS A 94 0.47 -6.05 -3.91
N PHE A 95 1.41 -5.68 -4.75
CA PHE A 95 1.20 -4.67 -5.78
C PHE A 95 1.21 -5.34 -7.14
N GLU A 96 0.07 -5.28 -7.82
CA GLU A 96 -0.10 -5.84 -9.16
C GLU A 96 -0.23 -4.68 -10.14
N PRO A 97 0.84 -4.34 -10.89
CA PRO A 97 0.81 -3.17 -11.75
C PRO A 97 -0.18 -3.32 -12.91
N ASP A 98 -0.77 -2.20 -13.31
CA ASP A 98 -1.61 -2.14 -14.50
C ASP A 98 -0.75 -2.35 -15.76
N PRO A 99 -1.36 -2.78 -16.86
CA PRO A 99 -0.63 -2.89 -18.12
C PRO A 99 0.05 -1.56 -18.49
N ASN A 100 1.28 -1.64 -18.95
CA ASN A 100 2.11 -0.49 -19.35
C ASN A 100 2.61 0.39 -18.21
N PHE A 101 2.32 0.05 -16.94
CA PHE A 101 2.90 0.76 -15.83
C PHE A 101 4.34 0.28 -15.61
N GLU A 102 5.29 1.21 -15.59
CA GLU A 102 6.70 0.88 -15.35
C GLU A 102 7.00 0.88 -13.86
N VAL A 103 7.36 -0.28 -13.35
CA VAL A 103 7.60 -0.49 -11.92
C VAL A 103 9.02 -0.06 -11.55
N SER A 104 9.15 0.57 -10.39
CA SER A 104 10.45 1.00 -9.85
C SER A 104 11.38 -0.19 -9.65
N ASP A 105 12.67 0.01 -9.93
CA ASP A 105 13.69 -1.03 -9.73
C ASP A 105 13.91 -1.35 -8.25
N THR A 106 13.38 -0.53 -7.35
CA THR A 106 13.57 -0.71 -5.90
C THR A 106 12.41 -1.44 -5.22
N ILE A 107 11.40 -1.82 -5.96
CA ILE A 107 10.24 -2.50 -5.38
C ILE A 107 10.48 -4.00 -5.20
#